data_40fd9cefaeea45952b27bfdfb0350f8d
#
_entry.id   40fd9cefaeea45952b27bfdfb0350f8d
#
_cell.length_a   1.000
_cell.length_b   1.000
_cell.length_c   1.000
_cell.angle_alpha   90.00
_cell.angle_beta   90.00
_cell.angle_gamma   90.00
#
_symmetry.space_group_name_H-M   'P 1'
#
loop_
_entity.id
_entity.type
_entity.pdbx_description
1 polymer ?
#
loop_
_entity_poly.entity_id
_entity_poly.type
_entity_poly.pdbx_seq_one_letter_code
_entity_poly.pdbx_strand_id
1 'polypeptide(L)'
;IFDRKELLGDYSRAFFSDSTAFYHNRLSGFLGHYKSTERENTYVEMAIDWEGMYSEQSREMFRIISAGRYTLERGFYFGYAFSMFHFAGSKLNENVTDNLLVNPYVGWGFNAYFDFDIKAGFLFAPQRGRSVDHNWKKPCGAQIDFVLTKWGVKLENNLYLGENLQPLRNIAVGEDIPVTYGQDGLYAGEPFYATTKNVYNRTWVGYDRRFFKGTLAVEAGMVFHYDGTGMGTQQVVKLSVDIQKLFNIGPKAKK
;
A
#
# COMPACT_ATOMS: atom_id res chain seq x y z
N ILE A 1 -19.27 -2.99 2.22
CA ILE A 1 -18.23 -1.96 2.45
C ILE A 1 -17.56 -2.30 3.76
N PHE A 2 -16.23 -2.29 3.78
CA PHE A 2 -15.40 -2.57 4.96
C PHE A 2 -14.24 -1.58 5.04
N ASP A 3 -13.62 -1.45 6.24
CA ASP A 3 -12.49 -0.55 6.45
C ASP A 3 -11.20 -1.19 5.90
N ARG A 4 -10.35 -0.42 5.23
CA ARG A 4 -9.04 -0.89 4.76
C ARG A 4 -8.14 -1.41 5.91
N LYS A 5 -8.39 -0.98 7.14
CA LYS A 5 -7.69 -1.48 8.34
C LYS A 5 -8.02 -2.95 8.68
N GLU A 6 -9.05 -3.52 8.06
CA GLU A 6 -9.39 -4.94 8.22
C GLU A 6 -8.48 -5.85 7.40
N LEU A 7 -7.72 -5.28 6.44
CA LEU A 7 -6.69 -6.00 5.72
C LEU A 7 -5.57 -6.43 6.68
N LEU A 8 -5.15 -7.68 6.54
CA LEU A 8 -4.03 -8.26 7.31
C LEU A 8 -2.68 -8.03 6.64
N GLY A 9 -2.70 -7.75 5.33
CA GLY A 9 -1.54 -7.72 4.46
C GLY A 9 -0.52 -6.64 4.79
N ASP A 10 0.75 -7.03 4.72
CA ASP A 10 1.89 -6.13 4.81
C ASP A 10 2.14 -5.50 3.41
N TYR A 11 1.27 -4.60 3.02
CA TYR A 11 1.39 -3.85 1.77
C TYR A 11 2.39 -2.72 1.92
N SER A 12 3.44 -2.74 1.10
CA SER A 12 4.41 -1.64 1.07
C SER A 12 3.77 -0.33 0.56
N ARG A 13 4.46 0.78 0.74
CA ARG A 13 4.03 2.10 0.23
C ARG A 13 3.90 2.15 -1.29
N ALA A 14 4.46 1.20 -2.01
CA ALA A 14 4.23 1.04 -3.44
C ALA A 14 2.80 0.59 -3.78
N PHE A 15 2.07 -0.05 -2.85
CA PHE A 15 0.67 -0.44 -3.02
C PHE A 15 -0.29 0.65 -2.55
N PHE A 16 -0.06 1.18 -1.36
CA PHE A 16 -0.93 2.18 -0.75
C PHE A 16 -0.12 3.27 -0.07
N SER A 17 -0.29 4.51 -0.54
CA SER A 17 0.28 5.68 0.10
C SER A 17 -0.44 6.03 1.41
N ASP A 18 0.18 6.87 2.23
CA ASP A 18 -0.48 7.43 3.41
C ASP A 18 -1.73 8.22 3.05
N SER A 19 -1.70 8.94 1.92
CA SER A 19 -2.83 9.67 1.37
C SER A 19 -3.99 8.72 1.00
N THR A 20 -3.70 7.63 0.29
CA THR A 20 -4.71 6.60 -0.05
C THR A 20 -5.31 5.98 1.20
N ALA A 21 -4.48 5.64 2.19
CA ALA A 21 -4.96 5.07 3.45
C ALA A 21 -5.86 6.02 4.24
N PHE A 22 -5.70 7.33 4.07
CA PHE A 22 -6.50 8.35 4.75
C PHE A 22 -7.79 8.68 3.98
N TYR A 23 -7.69 9.02 2.69
CA TYR A 23 -8.82 9.49 1.88
C TYR A 23 -9.68 8.35 1.32
N HIS A 24 -9.08 7.19 1.04
CA HIS A 24 -9.73 6.00 0.51
C HIS A 24 -9.65 4.86 1.52
N ASN A 25 -10.11 5.12 2.74
CA ASN A 25 -10.01 4.19 3.86
C ASN A 25 -11.06 3.05 3.83
N ARG A 26 -12.01 3.09 2.89
CA ARG A 26 -13.05 2.08 2.74
C ARG A 26 -12.91 1.36 1.40
N LEU A 27 -13.21 0.08 1.41
CA LEU A 27 -13.29 -0.76 0.23
C LEU A 27 -14.74 -1.20 0.02
N SER A 28 -15.16 -1.24 -1.25
CA SER A 28 -16.52 -1.62 -1.65
C SER A 28 -16.48 -2.94 -2.38
N GLY A 29 -16.64 -4.05 -1.68
CA GLY A 29 -16.59 -5.36 -2.31
C GLY A 29 -16.52 -6.51 -1.31
N PHE A 30 -15.62 -7.43 -1.54
CA PHE A 30 -15.46 -8.64 -0.76
C PHE A 30 -14.07 -8.73 -0.15
N LEU A 31 -13.99 -9.22 1.08
CA LEU A 31 -12.75 -9.57 1.78
C LEU A 31 -12.86 -10.98 2.33
N GLY A 32 -11.91 -11.84 1.99
CA GLY A 32 -11.71 -13.14 2.60
C GLY A 32 -10.29 -13.25 3.13
N HIS A 33 -10.14 -13.70 4.36
CA HIS A 33 -8.83 -13.93 4.92
C HIS A 33 -8.81 -15.17 5.85
N TYR A 34 -7.64 -15.74 5.95
CA TYR A 34 -7.30 -16.75 6.95
C TYR A 34 -6.09 -16.27 7.74
N LYS A 35 -6.18 -16.33 9.06
CA LYS A 35 -5.09 -16.06 9.99
C LYS A 35 -4.83 -17.30 10.82
N SER A 36 -3.60 -17.76 10.87
CA SER A 36 -3.22 -18.92 11.67
C SER A 36 -3.39 -18.61 13.17
N THR A 37 -3.96 -19.58 13.89
CA THR A 37 -4.05 -19.55 15.36
C THR A 37 -2.80 -20.12 16.03
N GLU A 38 -2.02 -20.91 15.32
CA GLU A 38 -0.84 -21.58 15.84
C GLU A 38 0.46 -20.80 15.59
N ARG A 39 0.48 -20.02 14.52
CA ARG A 39 1.66 -19.25 14.11
C ARG A 39 1.32 -17.76 14.04
N GLU A 40 1.91 -17.01 14.93
CA GLU A 40 1.74 -15.57 14.94
C GLU A 40 2.18 -14.95 13.59
N ASN A 41 1.45 -13.94 13.13
CA ASN A 41 1.71 -13.23 11.88
C ASN A 41 1.77 -14.12 10.61
N THR A 42 1.12 -15.29 10.64
CA THR A 42 0.93 -16.15 9.46
C THR A 42 -0.50 -15.99 8.97
N TYR A 43 -0.66 -15.54 7.73
CA TYR A 43 -1.97 -15.25 7.15
C TYR A 43 -1.95 -15.34 5.62
N VAL A 44 -3.13 -15.42 5.04
CA VAL A 44 -3.39 -15.16 3.62
C VAL A 44 -4.72 -14.41 3.51
N GLU A 45 -4.78 -13.46 2.59
CA GLU A 45 -6.00 -12.72 2.30
C GLU A 45 -6.16 -12.40 0.82
N MET A 46 -7.39 -12.16 0.43
CA MET A 46 -7.76 -11.60 -0.86
C MET A 46 -8.95 -10.68 -0.69
N ALA A 47 -8.92 -9.54 -1.33
CA ALA A 47 -10.04 -8.61 -1.39
C ALA A 47 -10.26 -8.13 -2.82
N ILE A 48 -11.51 -7.82 -3.12
CA ILE A 48 -11.92 -7.14 -4.34
C ILE A 48 -12.54 -5.82 -3.89
N ASP A 49 -12.06 -4.72 -4.46
CA ASP A 49 -12.56 -3.37 -4.25
C ASP A 49 -13.15 -2.84 -5.55
N TRP A 50 -14.44 -2.52 -5.54
CA TRP A 50 -15.14 -1.97 -6.69
C TRP A 50 -15.10 -0.45 -6.62
N GLU A 51 -14.26 0.17 -7.45
CA GLU A 51 -13.96 1.59 -7.40
C GLU A 51 -14.82 2.41 -8.38
N GLY A 52 -15.43 1.78 -9.38
CA GLY A 52 -16.31 2.46 -10.35
C GLY A 52 -17.16 1.50 -11.18
N MET A 53 -18.34 1.96 -11.55
CA MET A 53 -19.26 1.21 -12.42
C MET A 53 -19.26 1.79 -13.83
N TYR A 54 -19.40 0.91 -14.83
CA TYR A 54 -19.50 1.28 -16.22
C TYR A 54 -20.76 2.11 -16.50
N SER A 55 -20.58 3.28 -17.12
CA SER A 55 -21.66 4.13 -17.58
C SER A 55 -21.23 4.92 -18.83
N GLU A 56 -22.04 5.91 -19.27
CA GLU A 56 -21.67 6.77 -20.38
C GLU A 56 -20.39 7.57 -20.08
N GLN A 57 -20.27 8.11 -18.89
CA GLN A 57 -19.17 8.98 -18.49
C GLN A 57 -18.23 8.33 -17.45
N SER A 58 -18.70 7.32 -16.70
CA SER A 58 -17.90 6.64 -15.69
C SER A 58 -17.25 5.38 -16.25
N ARG A 59 -16.02 5.15 -15.85
CA ARG A 59 -15.25 3.96 -16.20
C ARG A 59 -15.52 2.84 -15.21
N GLU A 60 -15.50 1.62 -15.71
CA GLU A 60 -15.46 0.46 -14.85
C GLU A 60 -14.06 0.34 -14.23
N MET A 61 -14.02 0.29 -12.91
CA MET A 61 -12.78 0.17 -12.16
C MET A 61 -12.95 -0.81 -11.01
N PHE A 62 -12.07 -1.78 -10.92
CA PHE A 62 -11.97 -2.62 -9.74
C PHE A 62 -10.52 -3.00 -9.45
N ARG A 63 -10.25 -3.23 -8.19
CA ARG A 63 -8.94 -3.66 -7.72
C ARG A 63 -9.06 -4.99 -7.02
N ILE A 64 -8.21 -5.94 -7.42
CA ILE A 64 -8.00 -7.18 -6.68
C ILE A 64 -6.70 -7.01 -5.92
N ILE A 65 -6.73 -7.24 -4.62
CA ILE A 65 -5.55 -7.23 -3.75
C ILE A 65 -5.45 -8.55 -3.02
N SER A 66 -4.25 -9.02 -2.85
CA SER A 66 -3.97 -10.25 -2.09
C SER A 66 -2.63 -10.10 -1.38
N ALA A 67 -2.55 -10.66 -0.20
CA ALA A 67 -1.30 -10.77 0.54
C ALA A 67 -1.24 -12.08 1.32
N GLY A 68 -0.04 -12.56 1.52
CA GLY A 68 0.21 -13.71 2.37
C GLY A 68 1.56 -13.60 3.04
N ARG A 69 1.63 -14.08 4.26
CA ARG A 69 2.88 -14.16 5.04
C ARG A 69 2.91 -15.49 5.79
N TYR A 70 4.04 -16.15 5.73
CA TYR A 70 4.34 -17.32 6.53
C TYR A 70 5.53 -17.04 7.42
N THR A 71 5.32 -17.13 8.73
CA THR A 71 6.34 -16.86 9.74
C THR A 71 6.96 -18.17 10.21
N LEU A 72 8.28 -18.23 10.11
CA LEU A 72 9.11 -19.34 10.58
C LEU A 72 9.53 -19.12 12.05
N GLU A 73 10.23 -20.08 12.58
CA GLU A 73 10.86 -19.93 13.90
C GLU A 73 11.95 -18.84 13.89
N ARG A 74 12.24 -18.27 15.06
CA ARG A 74 13.25 -17.24 15.27
C ARG A 74 12.98 -15.92 14.51
N GLY A 75 11.71 -15.68 14.13
CA GLY A 75 11.29 -14.41 13.54
C GLY A 75 11.55 -14.27 12.05
N PHE A 76 12.09 -15.26 11.35
CA PHE A 76 12.16 -15.25 9.90
C PHE A 76 10.77 -15.39 9.28
N TYR A 77 10.56 -14.74 8.16
CA TYR A 77 9.31 -14.85 7.41
C TYR A 77 9.52 -14.64 5.92
N PHE A 78 8.59 -15.15 5.15
CA PHE A 78 8.47 -14.82 3.73
C PHE A 78 7.00 -14.58 3.39
N GLY A 79 6.79 -13.83 2.33
CA GLY A 79 5.44 -13.50 1.93
C GLY A 79 5.38 -12.83 0.58
N TYR A 80 4.19 -12.40 0.25
CA TYR A 80 3.93 -11.65 -0.95
C TYR A 80 2.83 -10.60 -0.72
N ALA A 81 2.84 -9.56 -1.54
CA ALA A 81 1.70 -8.69 -1.78
C ALA A 81 1.45 -8.62 -3.28
N PHE A 82 0.20 -8.52 -3.66
CA PHE A 82 -0.27 -8.46 -5.04
C PHE A 82 -1.40 -7.46 -5.17
N SER A 83 -1.40 -6.71 -6.25
CA SER A 83 -2.52 -5.87 -6.68
C SER A 83 -2.69 -5.99 -8.18
N MET A 84 -3.93 -6.17 -8.62
CA MET A 84 -4.35 -6.02 -10.01
C MET A 84 -5.39 -4.92 -10.06
N PHE A 85 -5.13 -3.87 -10.78
CA PHE A 85 -6.10 -2.81 -11.01
C PHE A 85 -6.58 -2.88 -12.45
N HIS A 86 -7.86 -3.17 -12.60
CA HIS A 86 -8.55 -3.14 -13.88
C HIS A 86 -9.19 -1.76 -14.05
N PHE A 87 -8.70 -1.03 -15.03
CA PHE A 87 -9.19 0.28 -15.41
C PHE A 87 -9.75 0.20 -16.82
N ALA A 88 -11.04 -0.07 -16.92
CA ALA A 88 -11.73 -0.26 -18.18
C ALA A 88 -12.22 1.06 -18.78
N GLY A 89 -12.82 0.99 -19.94
CA GLY A 89 -13.45 2.12 -20.64
C GLY A 89 -14.78 2.56 -20.05
N SER A 90 -15.28 3.65 -20.59
CA SER A 90 -16.69 4.06 -20.53
C SER A 90 -17.30 3.90 -21.93
N LYS A 91 -18.59 4.17 -22.10
CA LYS A 91 -19.21 4.17 -23.43
C LYS A 91 -18.57 5.20 -24.38
N LEU A 92 -18.08 6.31 -23.85
CA LEU A 92 -17.43 7.36 -24.65
C LEU A 92 -15.93 7.10 -24.84
N ASN A 93 -15.35 6.19 -24.07
CA ASN A 93 -13.93 5.93 -24.09
C ASN A 93 -13.64 4.45 -23.78
N GLU A 94 -13.46 3.66 -24.82
CA GLU A 94 -13.28 2.20 -24.73
C GLU A 94 -11.87 1.75 -24.37
N ASN A 95 -11.12 2.61 -23.70
CA ASN A 95 -9.75 2.33 -23.33
C ASN A 95 -9.64 1.42 -22.10
N VAL A 96 -8.81 0.39 -22.15
CA VAL A 96 -8.56 -0.52 -21.04
C VAL A 96 -7.09 -0.51 -20.66
N THR A 97 -6.82 -0.32 -19.38
CA THR A 97 -5.47 -0.41 -18.82
C THR A 97 -5.41 -1.57 -17.83
N ASP A 98 -4.48 -2.48 -18.09
CA ASP A 98 -4.10 -3.53 -17.15
C ASP A 98 -2.92 -3.00 -16.31
N ASN A 99 -3.04 -3.00 -15.00
CA ASN A 99 -2.01 -2.53 -14.08
C ASN A 99 -1.87 -3.54 -12.93
N LEU A 100 -0.74 -4.22 -12.90
CA LEU A 100 -0.42 -5.19 -11.87
C LEU A 100 0.73 -4.69 -11.02
N LEU A 101 0.79 -5.13 -9.78
CA LEU A 101 1.93 -4.93 -8.90
C LEU A 101 2.10 -6.17 -8.03
N VAL A 102 3.31 -6.70 -8.02
CA VAL A 102 3.68 -7.92 -7.27
C VAL A 102 4.89 -7.61 -6.43
N ASN A 103 4.87 -8.04 -5.18
CA ASN A 103 5.98 -7.89 -4.25
C ASN A 103 6.20 -9.18 -3.45
N PRO A 104 6.96 -10.16 -3.94
CA PRO A 104 7.51 -11.20 -3.10
C PRO A 104 8.58 -10.62 -2.17
N TYR A 105 8.62 -11.09 -0.93
CA TYR A 105 9.58 -10.63 0.05
C TYR A 105 9.99 -11.70 1.05
N VAL A 106 11.14 -11.50 1.67
CA VAL A 106 11.63 -12.22 2.84
C VAL A 106 11.98 -11.22 3.92
N GLY A 107 11.89 -11.61 5.17
CA GLY A 107 12.22 -10.71 6.25
C GLY A 107 12.57 -11.43 7.54
N TRP A 108 13.01 -10.65 8.48
CA TRP A 108 13.42 -11.09 9.80
C TRP A 108 13.07 -10.05 10.85
N GLY A 109 12.14 -10.41 11.74
CA GLY A 109 11.81 -9.63 12.92
C GLY A 109 12.45 -10.24 14.17
N PHE A 110 13.12 -9.44 14.96
CA PHE A 110 13.72 -9.90 16.20
C PHE A 110 13.70 -8.81 17.28
N ASN A 111 13.66 -9.24 18.51
CA ASN A 111 13.75 -8.38 19.68
C ASN A 111 15.14 -8.54 20.30
N ALA A 112 15.82 -7.39 20.46
CA ALA A 112 17.07 -7.29 21.23
C ALA A 112 16.89 -6.15 22.25
N TYR A 113 17.75 -5.13 22.21
CA TYR A 113 17.50 -3.90 22.97
C TYR A 113 16.37 -3.06 22.34
N PHE A 114 16.21 -3.14 21.03
CA PHE A 114 15.11 -2.59 20.23
C PHE A 114 14.33 -3.72 19.56
N ASP A 115 13.11 -3.44 19.14
CA ASP A 115 12.34 -4.27 18.21
C ASP A 115 12.76 -3.92 16.78
N PHE A 116 13.31 -4.90 16.08
CA PHE A 116 13.79 -4.78 14.71
C PHE A 116 12.90 -5.55 13.76
N ASP A 117 12.65 -4.99 12.59
CA ASP A 117 12.10 -5.70 11.45
C ASP A 117 12.84 -5.26 10.18
N ILE A 118 13.40 -6.22 9.46
CA ILE A 118 14.10 -5.99 8.19
C ILE A 118 13.44 -6.85 7.15
N LYS A 119 13.02 -6.24 6.03
CA LYS A 119 12.36 -6.93 4.92
C LYS A 119 13.04 -6.55 3.61
N ALA A 120 13.33 -7.55 2.79
CA ALA A 120 13.83 -7.36 1.43
C ALA A 120 12.86 -7.99 0.44
N GLY A 121 12.47 -7.25 -0.57
CA GLY A 121 11.50 -7.65 -1.57
C GLY A 121 11.87 -7.17 -2.97
N PHE A 122 11.10 -7.65 -3.94
CA PHE A 122 11.21 -7.27 -5.32
C PHE A 122 9.85 -6.76 -5.82
N LEU A 123 9.81 -5.54 -6.32
CA LEU A 123 8.61 -4.95 -6.92
C LEU A 123 8.63 -5.18 -8.43
N PHE A 124 7.55 -5.73 -8.96
CA PHE A 124 7.35 -5.96 -10.37
C PHE A 124 5.96 -5.45 -10.77
N ALA A 125 5.92 -4.49 -11.71
CA ALA A 125 4.71 -3.75 -12.03
C ALA A 125 4.36 -3.81 -13.53
N PRO A 126 3.97 -4.97 -14.09
CA PRO A 126 3.60 -5.06 -15.48
C PRO A 126 2.32 -4.25 -15.77
N GLN A 127 2.40 -3.44 -16.81
CA GLN A 127 1.32 -2.56 -17.25
C GLN A 127 1.12 -2.64 -18.76
N ARG A 128 -0.12 -2.50 -19.20
CA ARG A 128 -0.47 -2.45 -20.61
C ARG A 128 -1.68 -1.54 -20.82
N GLY A 129 -1.57 -0.61 -21.73
CA GLY A 129 -2.70 0.16 -22.27
C GLY A 129 -3.17 -0.47 -23.59
N ARG A 130 -4.31 -1.15 -23.60
CA ARG A 130 -4.75 -1.96 -24.73
C ARG A 130 -5.06 -1.15 -25.99
N SER A 131 -5.35 0.14 -25.85
CA SER A 131 -5.73 1.01 -26.97
C SER A 131 -4.59 1.83 -27.53
N VAL A 132 -3.50 2.01 -26.78
CA VAL A 132 -2.38 2.88 -27.20
C VAL A 132 -1.17 2.06 -27.60
N ASP A 133 -0.81 1.10 -26.77
CA ASP A 133 0.34 0.24 -26.99
C ASP A 133 0.00 -1.14 -26.42
N HIS A 134 -0.19 -2.11 -27.31
CA HIS A 134 -0.49 -3.49 -26.91
C HIS A 134 0.66 -4.18 -26.18
N ASN A 135 1.84 -3.56 -26.13
CA ASN A 135 3.02 -4.13 -25.49
C ASN A 135 2.98 -3.93 -23.97
N TRP A 136 3.42 -4.96 -23.27
CA TRP A 136 3.61 -4.88 -21.83
C TRP A 136 4.85 -4.08 -21.48
N LYS A 137 4.68 -3.02 -20.69
CA LYS A 137 5.75 -2.40 -19.92
C LYS A 137 5.92 -3.21 -18.63
N LYS A 138 7.17 -3.48 -18.26
CA LYS A 138 7.47 -4.41 -17.13
C LYS A 138 8.49 -3.81 -16.16
N PRO A 139 8.23 -2.60 -15.63
CA PRO A 139 9.17 -1.99 -14.70
C PRO A 139 9.31 -2.81 -13.42
N CYS A 140 10.50 -2.77 -12.86
CA CYS A 140 10.82 -3.53 -11.66
C CYS A 140 11.89 -2.85 -10.81
N GLY A 141 12.05 -3.32 -9.58
CA GLY A 141 13.10 -2.88 -8.68
C GLY A 141 13.14 -3.66 -7.37
N ALA A 142 14.22 -3.51 -6.65
CA ALA A 142 14.40 -4.07 -5.32
C ALA A 142 13.92 -3.09 -4.25
N GLN A 143 13.35 -3.60 -3.17
CA GLN A 143 12.94 -2.81 -2.01
C GLN A 143 13.51 -3.42 -0.74
N ILE A 144 14.04 -2.56 0.13
CA ILE A 144 14.48 -2.91 1.47
C ILE A 144 13.72 -2.02 2.45
N ASP A 145 13.01 -2.65 3.37
CA ASP A 145 12.30 -1.98 4.44
C ASP A 145 12.98 -2.31 5.77
N PHE A 146 13.13 -1.30 6.59
CA PHE A 146 13.71 -1.40 7.92
C PHE A 146 12.83 -0.68 8.93
N VAL A 147 12.49 -1.32 10.03
CA VAL A 147 11.74 -0.72 11.14
C VAL A 147 12.49 -0.98 12.45
N LEU A 148 12.63 0.08 13.22
CA LEU A 148 13.20 0.07 14.57
C LEU A 148 12.19 0.73 15.50
N THR A 149 11.83 0.04 16.58
CA THR A 149 10.88 0.59 17.55
C THR A 149 11.36 0.39 18.98
N LYS A 150 11.19 1.42 19.81
CA LYS A 150 11.37 1.31 21.26
C LYS A 150 10.63 2.43 22.00
N TRP A 151 9.88 2.07 23.05
CA TRP A 151 9.17 3.03 23.93
C TRP A 151 8.23 4.00 23.21
N GLY A 152 7.78 3.65 22.01
CA GLY A 152 6.96 4.50 21.14
C GLY A 152 7.79 5.34 20.16
N VAL A 153 9.10 5.43 20.29
CA VAL A 153 9.95 5.99 19.23
C VAL A 153 10.07 4.98 18.12
N LYS A 154 9.82 5.39 16.89
CA LYS A 154 9.88 4.56 15.68
C LYS A 154 10.75 5.24 14.64
N LEU A 155 11.64 4.46 14.04
CA LEU A 155 12.34 4.76 12.80
C LEU A 155 11.90 3.76 11.76
N GLU A 156 11.40 4.22 10.63
CA GLU A 156 11.03 3.39 9.48
C GLU A 156 11.78 3.91 8.26
N ASN A 157 12.44 3.03 7.53
CA ASN A 157 13.08 3.37 6.26
C ASN A 157 12.62 2.41 5.18
N ASN A 158 12.25 2.96 4.02
CA ASN A 158 11.90 2.23 2.82
C ASN A 158 12.85 2.68 1.72
N LEU A 159 13.74 1.83 1.30
CA LEU A 159 14.65 2.06 0.19
C LEU A 159 14.20 1.25 -1.02
N TYR A 160 13.90 1.93 -2.11
CA TYR A 160 13.60 1.34 -3.40
C TYR A 160 14.71 1.67 -4.40
N LEU A 161 15.17 0.66 -5.12
CA LEU A 161 16.18 0.74 -6.17
C LEU A 161 15.61 0.10 -7.43
N GLY A 162 15.24 0.91 -8.42
CA GLY A 162 14.58 0.39 -9.61
C GLY A 162 13.99 1.46 -10.51
N GLU A 163 13.23 1.00 -11.47
CA GLU A 163 12.58 1.83 -12.48
C GLU A 163 11.31 2.51 -11.93
N ASN A 164 10.81 3.52 -12.65
CA ASN A 164 9.46 4.03 -12.44
C ASN A 164 8.43 2.88 -12.56
N LEU A 165 7.76 2.55 -11.45
CA LEU A 165 6.78 1.45 -11.41
C LEU A 165 5.48 1.76 -12.16
N GLN A 166 5.23 3.01 -12.55
CA GLN A 166 3.97 3.44 -13.16
C GLN A 166 4.21 4.25 -14.45
N PRO A 167 4.87 3.68 -15.45
CA PRO A 167 5.20 4.40 -16.67
C PRO A 167 3.98 4.92 -17.43
N LEU A 168 2.82 4.25 -17.34
CA LEU A 168 1.59 4.68 -18.00
C LEU A 168 0.93 5.88 -17.29
N ARG A 169 1.16 6.07 -15.99
CA ARG A 169 0.65 7.23 -15.26
C ARG A 169 1.19 8.55 -15.79
N ASN A 170 2.42 8.55 -16.27
CA ASN A 170 3.15 9.76 -16.69
C ASN A 170 3.13 9.99 -18.20
N ILE A 171 2.39 9.20 -18.97
CA ILE A 171 2.24 9.44 -20.39
C ILE A 171 1.39 10.70 -20.60
N ALA A 172 1.99 11.74 -21.20
CA ALA A 172 1.27 12.90 -21.64
C ALA A 172 0.26 12.49 -22.71
N VAL A 173 -0.97 12.89 -22.53
CA VAL A 173 -2.05 12.62 -23.47
C VAL A 173 -2.03 13.72 -24.52
N GLY A 174 -1.79 13.35 -25.79
CA GLY A 174 -1.99 14.27 -26.91
C GLY A 174 -3.47 14.58 -27.16
N GLU A 175 -3.76 15.66 -27.85
CA GLU A 175 -5.14 16.09 -28.12
C GLU A 175 -6.00 15.03 -28.82
N ASP A 176 -5.37 14.10 -29.55
CA ASP A 176 -6.04 13.03 -30.29
C ASP A 176 -6.12 11.67 -29.54
N ILE A 177 -5.59 11.59 -28.32
CA ILE A 177 -5.62 10.36 -27.53
C ILE A 177 -6.69 10.53 -26.46
N PRO A 178 -7.75 9.73 -26.48
CA PRO A 178 -8.80 9.83 -25.45
C PRO A 178 -8.18 9.59 -24.07
N VAL A 179 -8.25 10.63 -23.28
CA VAL A 179 -7.67 10.79 -21.96
C VAL A 179 -7.86 9.58 -21.08
N THR A 180 -6.75 8.98 -20.63
CA THR A 180 -6.91 8.03 -19.56
C THR A 180 -5.65 7.57 -18.85
N TYR A 181 -4.51 7.86 -19.41
CA TYR A 181 -3.25 7.61 -18.74
C TYR A 181 -2.84 8.88 -17.97
N GLY A 182 -2.24 8.73 -16.81
CA GLY A 182 -1.82 9.89 -16.01
C GLY A 182 -2.82 10.39 -14.98
N GLN A 183 -3.94 9.69 -14.78
CA GLN A 183 -4.90 10.07 -13.74
C GLN A 183 -4.52 9.47 -12.39
N ASP A 184 -4.81 10.20 -11.32
CA ASP A 184 -4.48 9.81 -9.94
C ASP A 184 -5.13 8.48 -9.51
N GLY A 185 -6.27 8.12 -10.10
CA GLY A 185 -6.95 6.85 -9.85
C GLY A 185 -6.19 5.60 -10.32
N LEU A 186 -5.24 5.72 -11.25
CA LEU A 186 -4.50 4.57 -11.78
C LEU A 186 -3.54 3.96 -10.75
N TYR A 187 -3.04 4.75 -9.83
CA TYR A 187 -2.04 4.33 -8.86
C TYR A 187 -2.39 4.79 -7.44
N ALA A 188 -2.53 3.85 -6.53
CA ALA A 188 -2.85 4.09 -5.13
C ALA A 188 -1.62 4.20 -4.21
N GLY A 189 -0.44 3.85 -4.73
CA GLY A 189 0.82 3.89 -3.97
C GLY A 189 1.41 5.29 -3.86
N GLU A 190 2.54 5.37 -3.18
CA GLU A 190 3.28 6.61 -3.01
C GLU A 190 3.76 7.16 -4.37
N PRO A 191 3.45 8.41 -4.73
CA PRO A 191 3.76 8.98 -6.04
C PRO A 191 5.22 8.89 -6.46
N PHE A 192 6.15 8.89 -5.51
CA PHE A 192 7.59 8.82 -5.81
C PHE A 192 8.01 7.51 -6.49
N TYR A 193 7.31 6.39 -6.27
CA TYR A 193 7.55 5.15 -7.05
C TYR A 193 7.18 5.29 -8.53
N ALA A 194 6.32 6.27 -8.85
CA ALA A 194 5.88 6.56 -10.21
C ALA A 194 6.71 7.67 -10.89
N THR A 195 7.60 8.34 -10.17
CA THR A 195 8.41 9.46 -10.69
C THR A 195 9.90 9.22 -10.57
N THR A 196 10.34 8.28 -9.71
CA THR A 196 11.76 7.97 -9.53
C THR A 196 12.41 7.50 -10.83
N LYS A 197 13.66 7.87 -11.01
CA LYS A 197 14.48 7.38 -12.14
C LYS A 197 15.23 6.11 -11.78
N ASN A 198 15.78 6.02 -10.58
CA ASN A 198 16.60 4.88 -10.15
C ASN A 198 16.49 4.57 -8.67
N VAL A 199 16.17 5.56 -7.82
CA VAL A 199 16.18 5.41 -6.37
C VAL A 199 15.07 6.23 -5.74
N TYR A 200 14.40 5.62 -4.78
CA TYR A 200 13.52 6.32 -3.86
C TYR A 200 13.80 5.85 -2.44
N ASN A 201 14.03 6.79 -1.55
CA ASN A 201 14.20 6.53 -0.12
C ASN A 201 13.19 7.35 0.67
N ARG A 202 12.44 6.67 1.54
CA ARG A 202 11.52 7.28 2.49
C ARG A 202 11.97 6.92 3.90
N THR A 203 12.24 7.91 4.70
CA THR A 203 12.56 7.73 6.12
C THR A 203 11.52 8.44 6.97
N TRP A 204 10.83 7.70 7.84
CA TRP A 204 9.96 8.24 8.86
C TRP A 204 10.65 8.14 10.23
N VAL A 205 10.67 9.22 10.97
CA VAL A 205 11.22 9.29 12.33
C VAL A 205 10.20 9.99 13.21
N GLY A 206 9.81 9.35 14.30
CA GLY A 206 8.84 9.97 15.19
C GLY A 206 8.42 9.10 16.36
N TYR A 207 7.30 9.45 16.91
CA TYR A 207 6.69 8.82 18.06
C TYR A 207 5.33 8.27 17.69
N ASP A 208 5.09 6.97 17.93
CA ASP A 208 3.81 6.28 17.73
C ASP A 208 3.51 5.48 18.99
N ARG A 209 2.47 5.89 19.72
CA ARG A 209 2.09 5.21 20.93
C ARG A 209 0.59 5.25 21.19
N ARG A 210 0.12 4.15 21.78
CA ARG A 210 -1.25 4.02 22.25
C ARG A 210 -1.31 4.19 23.78
N PHE A 211 -2.27 4.97 24.24
CA PHE A 211 -2.52 5.27 25.64
C PHE A 211 -3.89 4.75 26.07
N PHE A 212 -4.12 4.64 27.37
CA PHE A 212 -5.41 4.26 27.97
C PHE A 212 -5.99 2.96 27.37
N LYS A 213 -5.18 1.88 27.36
CA LYS A 213 -5.53 0.58 26.77
C LYS A 213 -5.92 0.66 25.30
N GLY A 214 -5.35 1.61 24.57
CA GLY A 214 -5.57 1.80 23.13
C GLY A 214 -6.79 2.68 22.80
N THR A 215 -7.36 3.38 23.77
CA THR A 215 -8.43 4.36 23.53
C THR A 215 -7.92 5.60 22.80
N LEU A 216 -6.68 6.03 23.08
CA LEU A 216 -6.03 7.15 22.41
C LEU A 216 -4.76 6.66 21.72
N ALA A 217 -4.62 6.92 20.42
CA ALA A 217 -3.38 6.74 19.68
C ALA A 217 -2.84 8.11 19.26
N VAL A 218 -1.56 8.31 19.47
CA VAL A 218 -0.83 9.53 19.10
C VAL A 218 0.32 9.13 18.19
N GLU A 219 0.36 9.71 17.00
CA GLU A 219 1.46 9.57 16.05
C GLU A 219 1.95 10.98 15.71
N ALA A 220 3.25 11.24 15.88
CA ALA A 220 3.87 12.52 15.52
C ALA A 220 5.28 12.27 15.02
N GLY A 221 5.62 12.79 13.85
CA GLY A 221 6.94 12.56 13.26
C GLY A 221 7.18 13.36 12.00
N MET A 222 8.34 13.10 11.42
CA MET A 222 8.76 13.66 10.14
C MET A 222 9.03 12.55 9.14
N VAL A 223 8.64 12.79 7.90
CA VAL A 223 8.99 11.96 6.76
C VAL A 223 9.98 12.72 5.91
N PHE A 224 11.04 12.04 5.53
CA PHE A 224 12.04 12.52 4.58
C PHE A 224 11.93 11.68 3.33
N HIS A 225 11.79 12.33 2.18
CA HIS A 225 11.75 11.71 0.87
C HIS A 225 13.00 12.11 0.09
N TYR A 226 13.61 11.14 -0.57
CA TYR A 226 14.69 11.34 -1.52
C TYR A 226 14.40 10.52 -2.78
N ASP A 227 14.31 11.17 -3.93
CA ASP A 227 13.91 10.54 -5.21
C ASP A 227 15.08 10.34 -6.20
N GLY A 228 16.30 10.52 -5.72
CA GLY A 228 17.51 10.47 -6.56
C GLY A 228 17.93 11.84 -7.11
N THR A 229 17.10 12.86 -6.98
CA THR A 229 17.36 14.22 -7.50
C THR A 229 17.19 15.31 -6.44
N GLY A 230 16.24 15.14 -5.54
CA GLY A 230 15.93 16.13 -4.51
C GLY A 230 15.43 15.51 -3.22
N MET A 231 15.41 16.30 -2.16
CA MET A 231 14.84 15.93 -0.87
C MET A 231 13.55 16.68 -0.61
N GLY A 232 12.55 15.96 -0.12
CA GLY A 232 11.30 16.53 0.40
C GLY A 232 11.10 16.15 1.87
N THR A 233 10.36 16.98 2.61
CA THR A 233 10.01 16.69 4.00
C THR A 233 8.52 16.84 4.21
N GLN A 234 7.95 15.98 5.07
CA GLN A 234 6.55 16.03 5.46
C GLN A 234 6.45 15.90 6.99
N GLN A 235 5.63 16.73 7.59
CA GLN A 235 5.28 16.59 9.01
C GLN A 235 3.99 15.77 9.14
N VAL A 236 3.97 14.86 10.08
CA VAL A 236 2.80 14.00 10.37
C VAL A 236 2.42 14.18 11.83
N VAL A 237 1.19 14.59 12.06
CA VAL A 237 0.57 14.56 13.40
C VAL A 237 -0.79 13.92 13.26
N LYS A 238 -1.01 12.81 13.98
CA LYS A 238 -2.26 12.06 13.94
C LYS A 238 -2.71 11.72 15.34
N LEU A 239 -3.95 12.08 15.62
CA LEU A 239 -4.66 11.73 16.84
C LEU A 239 -5.84 10.84 16.47
N SER A 240 -5.93 9.67 17.09
CA SER A 240 -7.05 8.76 16.91
C SER A 240 -7.66 8.40 18.26
N VAL A 241 -8.97 8.52 18.37
CA VAL A 241 -9.72 8.17 19.57
C VAL A 241 -10.70 7.06 19.23
N ASP A 242 -10.62 5.95 19.97
CA ASP A 242 -11.59 4.87 19.90
C ASP A 242 -12.80 5.23 20.78
N ILE A 243 -13.84 5.73 20.12
CA ILE A 243 -15.07 6.20 20.80
C ILE A 243 -15.79 5.04 21.51
N GLN A 244 -15.77 3.84 20.95
CA GLN A 244 -16.40 2.67 21.58
C GLN A 244 -15.72 2.31 22.90
N LYS A 245 -14.40 2.36 22.95
CA LYS A 245 -13.63 2.16 24.19
C LYS A 245 -13.79 3.32 25.18
N LEU A 246 -13.87 4.55 24.66
CA LEU A 246 -14.02 5.75 25.50
C LEU A 246 -15.33 5.72 26.29
N PHE A 247 -16.42 5.32 25.66
CA PHE A 247 -17.75 5.31 26.28
C PHE A 247 -18.22 3.93 26.77
N ASN A 248 -17.37 2.90 26.69
CA ASN A 248 -17.75 1.50 26.97
C ASN A 248 -18.99 1.04 26.15
N ILE A 249 -19.21 1.61 24.97
CA ILE A 249 -20.32 1.31 24.07
C ILE A 249 -19.94 0.09 23.22
N GLY A 250 -19.72 -1.05 23.85
CA GLY A 250 -19.48 -2.31 23.16
C GLY A 250 -20.54 -3.35 23.56
N PRO A 251 -20.80 -4.38 22.72
CA PRO A 251 -21.65 -5.47 23.16
C PRO A 251 -21.02 -6.10 24.41
N LYS A 252 -21.72 -6.01 25.54
CA LYS A 252 -21.30 -6.71 26.77
C LYS A 252 -21.25 -8.19 26.40
N ALA A 253 -20.07 -8.80 26.47
CA ALA A 253 -19.95 -10.25 26.34
C ALA A 253 -20.94 -10.88 27.34
N LYS A 254 -21.91 -11.61 26.81
CA LYS A 254 -22.79 -12.45 27.66
C LYS A 254 -21.87 -13.42 28.38
N LYS A 255 -21.87 -13.35 29.72
CA LYS A 255 -21.25 -14.35 30.59
C LYS A 255 -21.96 -15.69 30.43
#